data_d1f9f1024fa39be8fc1fb3ecd53f11f5
#
_entry.id   d1f9f1024fa39be8fc1fb3ecd53f11f5
#
_cell.length_a   1.000
_cell.length_b   1.000
_cell.length_c   1.000
_cell.angle_alpha   90.00
_cell.angle_beta   90.00
_cell.angle_gamma   90.00
#
_symmetry.space_group_name_H-M   'P 1'
#
loop_
_entity.id
_entity.type
_entity.pdbx_description
1 polymer ?
#
loop_
_entity_poly.entity_id
_entity_poly.type
_entity_poly.pdbx_seq_one_letter_code
_entity_poly.pdbx_strand_id
1 'polypeptide(L)'
;MPHYDYLIVGAGLYGAIFAREAMNRGKTVLVVDKRKNVGGNVYTEKVEGIDVHVYGAHIFHTNDKKVWDYVNRFIDFNRFTNSPVANYKGELYSLPFNMYTFNKMWGVVTPEEAAAIIAEQRKVITGEPKNLEEQAISLVGRDIFEKLVKGYTEKQWGRDCKDLPAFIIRRLPVRMTFDNNYFNALFQGIPIGGYTKLVQNLLEGAEIYLNTDYLQNKEDLNNLADQVVYTGPIDAYFHYRLGYLE
;
A
#
# COMPACT_ATOMS: atom_id res chain seq x y z
N MET A 1 24.93 30.12 -4.58
CA MET A 1 24.01 29.04 -4.96
C MET A 1 22.62 29.44 -4.54
N PRO A 2 21.55 29.04 -5.21
CA PRO A 2 20.20 29.30 -4.71
C PRO A 2 20.03 28.70 -3.32
N HIS A 3 19.28 29.37 -2.45
CA HIS A 3 18.96 28.91 -1.11
C HIS A 3 17.45 28.71 -1.00
N TYR A 4 17.00 27.62 -0.39
CA TYR A 4 15.59 27.22 -0.34
C TYR A 4 15.06 27.26 1.10
N ASP A 5 13.75 27.50 1.25
CA ASP A 5 13.13 27.34 2.58
C ASP A 5 13.13 25.85 3.01
N TYR A 6 12.96 24.92 2.04
CA TYR A 6 12.92 23.48 2.32
C TYR A 6 13.73 22.65 1.32
N LEU A 7 14.53 21.75 1.86
CA LEU A 7 15.08 20.59 1.15
C LEU A 7 14.20 19.37 1.47
N ILE A 8 13.60 18.79 0.44
CA ILE A 8 12.71 17.63 0.57
C ILE A 8 13.42 16.41 0.02
N VAL A 9 13.69 15.43 0.87
CA VAL A 9 14.36 14.19 0.51
C VAL A 9 13.33 13.11 0.25
N GLY A 10 13.19 12.74 -1.02
CA GLY A 10 12.23 11.77 -1.55
C GLY A 10 11.14 12.43 -2.41
N ALA A 11 11.15 12.11 -3.70
CA ALA A 11 10.16 12.56 -4.70
C ALA A 11 8.97 11.59 -4.82
N GLY A 12 8.59 10.92 -3.72
CA GLY A 12 7.37 10.13 -3.61
C GLY A 12 6.15 10.99 -3.31
N LEU A 13 4.97 10.37 -3.10
CA LEU A 13 3.72 11.11 -2.82
C LEU A 13 3.83 12.06 -1.63
N TYR A 14 4.43 11.61 -0.51
CA TYR A 14 4.54 12.47 0.67
C TYR A 14 5.38 13.72 0.38
N GLY A 15 6.59 13.53 -0.17
CA GLY A 15 7.47 14.65 -0.50
C GLY A 15 6.85 15.59 -1.54
N ALA A 16 6.18 15.05 -2.55
CA ALA A 16 5.51 15.84 -3.59
C ALA A 16 4.34 16.67 -3.04
N ILE A 17 3.53 16.11 -2.14
CA ILE A 17 2.44 16.86 -1.49
C ILE A 17 3.01 17.94 -0.57
N PHE A 18 4.05 17.62 0.22
CA PHE A 18 4.70 18.62 1.07
C PHE A 18 5.26 19.78 0.23
N ALA A 19 5.97 19.45 -0.87
CA ALA A 19 6.50 20.44 -1.80
C ALA A 19 5.40 21.37 -2.35
N ARG A 20 4.30 20.78 -2.84
CA ARG A 20 3.14 21.53 -3.37
C ARG A 20 2.56 22.48 -2.31
N GLU A 21 2.33 21.97 -1.10
CA GLU A 21 1.75 22.79 -0.03
C GLU A 21 2.70 23.88 0.49
N ALA A 22 4.00 23.64 0.46
CA ALA A 22 5.01 24.67 0.76
C ALA A 22 5.00 25.75 -0.32
N MET A 23 5.04 25.38 -1.61
CA MET A 23 4.98 26.33 -2.73
C MET A 23 3.67 27.14 -2.75
N ASN A 24 2.54 26.53 -2.43
CA ASN A 24 1.24 27.21 -2.30
C ASN A 24 1.26 28.30 -1.21
N ARG A 25 2.20 28.22 -0.26
CA ARG A 25 2.44 29.22 0.80
C ARG A 25 3.61 30.17 0.49
N GLY A 26 4.04 30.21 -0.76
CA GLY A 26 5.12 31.10 -1.22
C GLY A 26 6.52 30.66 -0.78
N LYS A 27 6.71 29.39 -0.38
CA LYS A 27 7.99 28.85 0.01
C LYS A 27 8.76 28.30 -1.20
N THR A 28 10.07 28.44 -1.18
CA THR A 28 10.99 27.86 -2.15
C THR A 28 11.38 26.45 -1.72
N VAL A 29 11.39 25.51 -2.65
CA VAL A 29 11.66 24.10 -2.36
C VAL A 29 12.67 23.49 -3.34
N LEU A 30 13.60 22.68 -2.81
CA LEU A 30 14.41 21.75 -3.57
C LEU A 30 14.00 20.32 -3.21
N VAL A 31 13.67 19.51 -4.20
CA VAL A 31 13.35 18.09 -4.01
C VAL A 31 14.50 17.24 -4.53
N VAL A 32 14.99 16.30 -3.72
CA VAL A 32 16.06 15.37 -4.12
C VAL A 32 15.58 13.92 -4.02
N ASP A 33 15.94 13.08 -4.99
CA ASP A 33 15.68 11.65 -4.92
C ASP A 33 16.89 10.86 -5.46
N LYS A 34 17.23 9.76 -4.78
CA LYS A 34 18.29 8.85 -5.22
C LYS A 34 17.96 8.08 -6.50
N ARG A 35 16.67 7.96 -6.83
CA ARG A 35 16.19 7.30 -8.05
C ARG A 35 16.32 8.24 -9.25
N LYS A 36 16.29 7.66 -10.44
CA LYS A 36 16.29 8.40 -11.72
C LYS A 36 14.94 9.00 -12.11
N ASN A 37 13.90 8.76 -11.31
CA ASN A 37 12.52 9.13 -11.56
C ASN A 37 11.82 9.60 -10.28
N VAL A 38 10.83 10.46 -10.44
CA VAL A 38 9.85 10.79 -9.39
C VAL A 38 8.82 9.68 -9.24
N GLY A 39 8.01 9.72 -8.18
CA GLY A 39 6.93 8.77 -7.92
C GLY A 39 7.20 7.86 -6.73
N GLY A 40 8.46 7.69 -6.31
CA GLY A 40 8.76 6.81 -5.18
C GLY A 40 8.19 5.39 -5.40
N ASN A 41 7.51 4.84 -4.40
CA ASN A 41 6.93 3.49 -4.51
C ASN A 41 5.67 3.41 -5.39
N VAL A 42 5.04 4.54 -5.74
CA VAL A 42 3.91 4.57 -6.68
C VAL A 42 4.37 4.83 -8.13
N TYR A 43 5.67 4.76 -8.40
CA TYR A 43 6.19 4.94 -9.75
C TYR A 43 5.48 4.03 -10.75
N THR A 44 4.95 4.67 -11.79
CA THR A 44 4.27 4.01 -12.91
C THR A 44 4.98 4.40 -14.19
N GLU A 45 5.28 3.42 -15.03
CA GLU A 45 5.83 3.66 -16.37
C GLU A 45 4.93 3.08 -17.44
N LYS A 46 5.00 3.66 -18.63
CA LYS A 46 4.22 3.17 -19.76
C LYS A 46 5.05 2.18 -20.58
N VAL A 47 4.58 0.93 -20.65
CA VAL A 47 5.20 -0.14 -21.46
C VAL A 47 4.17 -0.66 -22.44
N GLU A 48 4.43 -0.59 -23.73
CA GLU A 48 3.54 -1.04 -24.81
C GLU A 48 2.09 -0.50 -24.68
N GLY A 49 1.95 0.74 -24.20
CA GLY A 49 0.65 1.39 -23.99
C GLY A 49 -0.04 1.06 -22.66
N ILE A 50 0.54 0.19 -21.84
CA ILE A 50 0.04 -0.21 -20.53
C ILE A 50 0.73 0.62 -19.43
N ASP A 51 -0.04 1.13 -18.47
CA ASP A 51 0.50 1.79 -17.29
C ASP A 51 0.91 0.73 -16.25
N VAL A 52 2.23 0.48 -16.15
CA VAL A 52 2.81 -0.55 -15.28
C VAL A 52 3.19 0.05 -13.92
N HIS A 53 2.63 -0.46 -12.85
CA HIS A 53 3.01 -0.12 -11.47
C HIS A 53 4.26 -0.91 -11.08
N VAL A 54 5.43 -0.27 -11.15
CA VAL A 54 6.74 -0.96 -11.08
C VAL A 54 6.99 -1.62 -9.72
N TYR A 55 6.50 -1.03 -8.64
CA TYR A 55 6.72 -1.51 -7.27
C TYR A 55 5.47 -2.17 -6.65
N GLY A 56 4.57 -2.67 -7.48
CA GLY A 56 3.35 -3.33 -7.06
C GLY A 56 2.10 -2.46 -7.27
N ALA A 57 0.94 -3.09 -7.29
CA ALA A 57 -0.33 -2.43 -7.55
C ALA A 57 -0.68 -1.44 -6.44
N HIS A 58 -0.91 -0.19 -6.83
CA HIS A 58 -1.39 0.87 -5.95
C HIS A 58 -2.75 1.33 -6.47
N ILE A 59 -3.77 1.18 -5.64
CA ILE A 59 -5.12 1.68 -5.92
C ILE A 59 -5.42 2.78 -4.90
N PHE A 60 -5.69 3.99 -5.40
CA PHE A 60 -6.08 5.09 -4.53
C PHE A 60 -7.48 4.83 -3.97
N HIS A 61 -7.64 4.97 -2.65
CA HIS A 61 -8.95 4.86 -2.02
C HIS A 61 -9.00 5.71 -0.75
N THR A 62 -10.16 6.32 -0.49
CA THR A 62 -10.38 7.15 0.70
C THR A 62 -11.88 7.29 1.01
N ASN A 63 -12.20 7.53 2.29
CA ASN A 63 -13.53 7.98 2.71
C ASN A 63 -13.56 9.49 2.91
N ASP A 64 -12.41 10.16 2.93
CA ASP A 64 -12.33 11.61 3.11
C ASP A 64 -12.49 12.32 1.77
N LYS A 65 -13.64 13.02 1.63
CA LYS A 65 -13.92 13.81 0.44
C LYS A 65 -12.90 14.92 0.21
N LYS A 66 -12.31 15.49 1.26
CA LYS A 66 -11.31 16.56 1.11
C LYS A 66 -10.04 16.01 0.45
N VAL A 67 -9.62 14.81 0.83
CA VAL A 67 -8.47 14.12 0.22
C VAL A 67 -8.77 13.78 -1.23
N TRP A 68 -9.98 13.26 -1.53
CA TRP A 68 -10.40 12.98 -2.90
C TRP A 68 -10.42 14.23 -3.78
N ASP A 69 -11.07 15.31 -3.30
CA ASP A 69 -11.13 16.58 -4.03
C ASP A 69 -9.73 17.20 -4.22
N TYR A 70 -8.83 17.02 -3.24
CA TYR A 70 -7.46 17.51 -3.34
C TYR A 70 -6.70 16.84 -4.48
N VAL A 71 -6.66 15.51 -4.54
CA VAL A 71 -5.90 14.80 -5.58
C VAL A 71 -6.49 15.02 -6.97
N ASN A 72 -7.81 15.17 -7.08
CA ASN A 72 -8.49 15.46 -8.35
C ASN A 72 -8.21 16.86 -8.91
N ARG A 73 -7.59 17.76 -8.16
CA ARG A 73 -7.08 19.03 -8.70
C ARG A 73 -5.86 18.85 -9.60
N PHE A 74 -5.16 17.72 -9.45
CA PHE A 74 -3.90 17.47 -10.14
C PHE A 74 -4.02 16.44 -11.26
N ILE A 75 -4.99 15.53 -11.17
CA ILE A 75 -5.21 14.48 -12.17
C ILE A 75 -6.61 13.88 -12.01
N ASP A 76 -7.18 13.42 -13.12
CA ASP A 76 -8.43 12.67 -13.09
C ASP A 76 -8.17 11.20 -12.72
N PHE A 77 -9.14 10.61 -12.05
CA PHE A 77 -9.13 9.18 -11.69
C PHE A 77 -10.15 8.41 -12.53
N ASN A 78 -9.80 7.19 -12.91
CA ASN A 78 -10.75 6.27 -13.52
C ASN A 78 -11.73 5.70 -12.46
N ARG A 79 -12.68 4.87 -12.91
CA ARG A 79 -13.65 4.18 -12.03
C ARG A 79 -13.19 2.77 -11.66
N PHE A 80 -11.89 2.57 -11.51
CA PHE A 80 -11.39 1.25 -11.15
C PHE A 80 -11.89 0.84 -9.78
N THR A 81 -12.60 -0.31 -9.74
CA THR A 81 -13.01 -0.95 -8.49
C THR A 81 -12.10 -2.15 -8.24
N ASN A 82 -11.41 -2.16 -7.12
CA ASN A 82 -10.49 -3.25 -6.80
C ASN A 82 -11.27 -4.50 -6.42
N SER A 83 -11.30 -5.48 -7.33
CA SER A 83 -11.96 -6.77 -7.15
C SER A 83 -10.96 -7.90 -7.43
N PRO A 84 -10.03 -8.16 -6.51
CA PRO A 84 -8.99 -9.15 -6.71
C PRO A 84 -9.55 -10.58 -6.74
N VAL A 85 -8.87 -11.44 -7.48
CA VAL A 85 -9.18 -12.85 -7.60
C VAL A 85 -7.94 -13.66 -7.21
N ALA A 86 -8.12 -14.60 -6.29
CA ALA A 86 -7.09 -15.56 -5.93
C ALA A 86 -7.17 -16.80 -6.83
N ASN A 87 -6.02 -17.26 -7.31
CA ASN A 87 -5.91 -18.56 -7.99
C ASN A 87 -5.22 -19.54 -7.05
N TYR A 88 -5.95 -20.56 -6.63
CA TYR A 88 -5.42 -21.67 -5.85
C TYR A 88 -5.49 -22.95 -6.67
N LYS A 89 -4.35 -23.39 -7.19
CA LYS A 89 -4.23 -24.65 -7.98
C LYS A 89 -5.22 -24.75 -9.14
N GLY A 90 -5.47 -23.63 -9.82
CA GLY A 90 -6.43 -23.56 -10.94
C GLY A 90 -7.87 -23.20 -10.56
N GLU A 91 -8.21 -23.20 -9.27
CA GLU A 91 -9.49 -22.73 -8.78
C GLU A 91 -9.46 -21.23 -8.51
N LEU A 92 -10.44 -20.48 -9.02
CA LEU A 92 -10.55 -19.04 -8.84
C LEU A 92 -11.50 -18.71 -7.70
N TYR A 93 -11.07 -17.85 -6.79
CA TYR A 93 -11.83 -17.37 -5.64
C TYR A 93 -11.87 -15.84 -5.62
N SER A 94 -13.05 -15.27 -5.39
CA SER A 94 -13.20 -13.82 -5.19
C SER A 94 -12.59 -13.39 -3.86
N LEU A 95 -12.03 -12.18 -3.84
CA LEU A 95 -11.57 -11.50 -2.62
C LEU A 95 -12.26 -10.13 -2.52
N PRO A 96 -12.48 -9.62 -1.29
CA PRO A 96 -12.20 -10.21 0.03
C PRO A 96 -13.01 -11.48 0.27
N PHE A 97 -12.77 -12.22 1.37
CA PHE A 97 -13.55 -13.41 1.71
C PHE A 97 -15.02 -13.04 1.90
N ASN A 98 -15.86 -13.37 0.91
CA ASN A 98 -17.25 -12.97 0.82
C ASN A 98 -18.13 -14.13 0.36
N MET A 99 -19.43 -13.91 0.20
CA MET A 99 -20.37 -14.97 -0.18
C MET A 99 -20.05 -15.62 -1.54
N TYR A 100 -19.41 -14.92 -2.50
CA TYR A 100 -18.91 -15.56 -3.73
C TYR A 100 -17.76 -16.54 -3.43
N THR A 101 -16.86 -16.18 -2.51
CA THR A 101 -15.78 -17.05 -2.04
C THR A 101 -16.35 -18.30 -1.39
N PHE A 102 -17.32 -18.15 -0.49
CA PHE A 102 -17.92 -19.25 0.28
C PHE A 102 -18.79 -20.15 -0.60
N ASN A 103 -19.58 -19.56 -1.51
CA ASN A 103 -20.34 -20.33 -2.48
C ASN A 103 -19.41 -21.19 -3.35
N LYS A 104 -18.32 -20.60 -3.89
CA LYS A 104 -17.32 -21.34 -4.67
C LYS A 104 -16.64 -22.45 -3.87
N MET A 105 -16.35 -22.21 -2.58
CA MET A 105 -15.60 -23.13 -1.72
C MET A 105 -16.44 -24.27 -1.16
N TRP A 106 -17.68 -23.96 -0.76
CA TRP A 106 -18.55 -24.89 0.01
C TRP A 106 -19.93 -25.11 -0.62
N GLY A 107 -20.30 -24.41 -1.69
CA GLY A 107 -21.63 -24.51 -2.32
C GLY A 107 -22.75 -23.82 -1.54
N VAL A 108 -22.44 -23.09 -0.48
CA VAL A 108 -23.41 -22.38 0.38
C VAL A 108 -24.01 -21.18 -0.35
N VAL A 109 -25.27 -20.86 -0.04
CA VAL A 109 -26.01 -19.75 -0.66
C VAL A 109 -26.46 -18.71 0.35
N THR A 110 -26.50 -19.04 1.64
CA THR A 110 -26.90 -18.12 2.71
C THR A 110 -25.76 -17.75 3.64
N PRO A 111 -25.78 -16.54 4.25
CA PRO A 111 -24.83 -16.12 5.25
C PRO A 111 -24.74 -17.09 6.46
N GLU A 112 -25.88 -17.63 6.87
CA GLU A 112 -26.01 -18.55 8.01
C GLU A 112 -25.26 -19.86 7.76
N GLU A 113 -25.38 -20.43 6.56
CA GLU A 113 -24.65 -21.65 6.15
C GLU A 113 -23.14 -21.40 6.17
N ALA A 114 -22.67 -20.28 5.59
CA ALA A 114 -21.26 -19.91 5.59
C ALA A 114 -20.72 -19.68 7.01
N ALA A 115 -21.46 -18.96 7.84
CA ALA A 115 -21.11 -18.70 9.23
C ALA A 115 -21.00 -19.99 10.05
N ALA A 116 -21.91 -20.95 9.84
CA ALA A 116 -21.88 -22.25 10.54
C ALA A 116 -20.63 -23.05 10.20
N ILE A 117 -20.22 -23.11 8.91
CA ILE A 117 -19.00 -23.81 8.48
C ILE A 117 -17.76 -23.14 9.09
N ILE A 118 -17.65 -21.80 9.02
CA ILE A 118 -16.55 -21.05 9.62
C ILE A 118 -16.49 -21.31 11.13
N ALA A 119 -17.62 -21.22 11.82
CA ALA A 119 -17.69 -21.45 13.27
C ALA A 119 -17.24 -22.85 13.65
N GLU A 120 -17.63 -23.88 12.88
CA GLU A 120 -17.21 -25.27 13.13
C GLU A 120 -15.69 -25.43 12.95
N GLN A 121 -15.16 -24.90 11.86
CA GLN A 121 -13.71 -25.02 11.57
C GLN A 121 -12.82 -24.26 12.57
N ARG A 122 -13.33 -23.19 13.17
CA ARG A 122 -12.62 -22.41 14.21
C ARG A 122 -12.46 -23.14 15.52
N LYS A 123 -13.32 -24.13 15.85
CA LYS A 123 -13.29 -24.88 17.11
C LYS A 123 -12.02 -25.66 17.37
N VAL A 124 -11.21 -25.91 16.32
CA VAL A 124 -9.93 -26.61 16.45
C VAL A 124 -8.89 -25.79 17.22
N ILE A 125 -9.09 -24.48 17.29
CA ILE A 125 -8.23 -23.58 18.06
C ILE A 125 -8.86 -23.38 19.45
N THR A 126 -8.19 -23.93 20.46
CA THR A 126 -8.61 -23.81 21.85
C THR A 126 -7.67 -22.87 22.60
N GLY A 127 -8.20 -21.86 23.26
CA GLY A 127 -7.40 -20.86 23.98
C GLY A 127 -6.85 -19.77 23.07
N GLU A 128 -5.77 -19.13 23.53
CA GLU A 128 -5.14 -18.02 22.82
C GLU A 128 -4.24 -18.55 21.69
N PRO A 129 -4.37 -18.04 20.43
CA PRO A 129 -3.53 -18.47 19.32
C PRO A 129 -2.04 -18.20 19.56
N LYS A 130 -1.19 -19.19 19.30
CA LYS A 130 0.25 -19.13 19.58
C LYS A 130 1.08 -18.57 18.43
N ASN A 131 0.58 -18.67 17.21
CA ASN A 131 1.25 -18.28 15.98
C ASN A 131 0.24 -17.78 14.94
N LEU A 132 0.75 -17.34 13.79
CA LEU A 132 -0.06 -16.78 12.71
C LEU A 132 -1.04 -17.81 12.12
N GLU A 133 -0.66 -19.09 11.98
CA GLU A 133 -1.56 -20.13 11.50
C GLU A 133 -2.77 -20.30 12.41
N GLU A 134 -2.55 -20.47 13.71
CA GLU A 134 -3.63 -20.61 14.69
C GLU A 134 -4.52 -19.36 14.73
N GLN A 135 -3.91 -18.17 14.67
CA GLN A 135 -4.63 -16.91 14.62
C GLN A 135 -5.51 -16.81 13.38
N ALA A 136 -4.99 -17.12 12.19
CA ALA A 136 -5.76 -17.08 10.96
C ALA A 136 -6.92 -18.08 10.98
N ILE A 137 -6.68 -19.35 11.40
CA ILE A 137 -7.73 -20.36 11.52
C ILE A 137 -8.79 -19.93 12.52
N SER A 138 -8.42 -19.31 13.64
CA SER A 138 -9.38 -18.79 14.63
C SER A 138 -10.26 -17.66 14.08
N LEU A 139 -9.82 -16.95 13.04
CA LEU A 139 -10.55 -15.86 12.41
C LEU A 139 -11.46 -16.34 11.25
N VAL A 140 -10.94 -17.18 10.35
CA VAL A 140 -11.62 -17.48 9.08
C VAL A 140 -11.89 -18.97 8.84
N GLY A 141 -11.40 -19.85 9.72
CA GLY A 141 -11.49 -21.29 9.53
C GLY A 141 -10.34 -21.88 8.70
N ARG A 142 -10.21 -23.21 8.72
CA ARG A 142 -9.09 -23.91 8.12
C ARG A 142 -9.07 -23.83 6.60
N ASP A 143 -10.21 -24.00 5.93
CA ASP A 143 -10.25 -24.05 4.46
C ASP A 143 -9.82 -22.72 3.83
N ILE A 144 -10.28 -21.59 4.38
CA ILE A 144 -9.91 -20.25 3.92
C ILE A 144 -8.41 -20.03 4.20
N PHE A 145 -7.94 -20.41 5.38
CA PHE A 145 -6.51 -20.31 5.71
C PHE A 145 -5.65 -21.06 4.71
N GLU A 146 -5.91 -22.35 4.52
CA GLU A 146 -5.07 -23.23 3.66
C GLU A 146 -5.07 -22.78 2.18
N LYS A 147 -6.25 -22.40 1.66
CA LYS A 147 -6.38 -22.04 0.24
C LYS A 147 -5.98 -20.61 -0.08
N LEU A 148 -6.27 -19.65 0.79
CA LEU A 148 -6.26 -18.23 0.43
C LEU A 148 -5.35 -17.35 1.29
N VAL A 149 -4.86 -17.84 2.45
CA VAL A 149 -4.00 -17.06 3.35
C VAL A 149 -2.58 -17.61 3.37
N LYS A 150 -2.44 -18.91 3.63
CA LYS A 150 -1.16 -19.57 3.88
C LYS A 150 -0.11 -19.28 2.81
N GLY A 151 -0.37 -19.68 1.57
CA GLY A 151 0.61 -19.57 0.49
C GLY A 151 1.05 -18.14 0.19
N TYR A 152 0.12 -17.17 0.28
CA TYR A 152 0.45 -15.76 0.14
C TYR A 152 1.35 -15.28 1.28
N THR A 153 0.99 -15.61 2.52
CA THR A 153 1.73 -15.19 3.71
C THR A 153 3.14 -15.77 3.73
N GLU A 154 3.27 -17.07 3.49
CA GLU A 154 4.59 -17.75 3.46
C GLU A 154 5.49 -17.19 2.34
N LYS A 155 4.92 -16.87 1.17
CA LYS A 155 5.65 -16.19 0.09
C LYS A 155 6.15 -14.80 0.49
N GLN A 156 5.31 -14.02 1.19
CA GLN A 156 5.68 -12.66 1.61
C GLN A 156 6.76 -12.65 2.69
N TRP A 157 6.67 -13.57 3.65
CA TRP A 157 7.58 -13.60 4.79
C TRP A 157 8.78 -14.53 4.60
N GLY A 158 8.75 -15.41 3.59
CA GLY A 158 9.81 -16.42 3.37
C GLY A 158 9.91 -17.44 4.50
N ARG A 159 8.85 -17.62 5.32
CA ARG A 159 8.80 -18.47 6.51
C ARG A 159 7.44 -19.14 6.63
N ASP A 160 7.41 -20.30 7.30
CA ASP A 160 6.16 -21.01 7.62
C ASP A 160 5.27 -20.17 8.54
N CYS A 161 3.96 -20.20 8.33
CA CYS A 161 2.99 -19.47 9.16
C CYS A 161 3.05 -19.87 10.65
N LYS A 162 3.52 -21.07 10.98
CA LYS A 162 3.73 -21.53 12.36
C LYS A 162 4.88 -20.83 13.07
N ASP A 163 5.85 -20.33 12.29
CA ASP A 163 7.02 -19.62 12.81
C ASP A 163 6.83 -18.11 12.89
N LEU A 164 5.65 -17.63 12.47
CA LEU A 164 5.29 -16.21 12.49
C LEU A 164 4.43 -15.87 13.69
N PRO A 165 4.65 -14.71 14.35
CA PRO A 165 3.84 -14.29 15.49
C PRO A 165 2.36 -14.07 15.13
N ALA A 166 1.46 -14.44 16.03
CA ALA A 166 0.01 -14.29 15.84
C ALA A 166 -0.43 -12.85 15.56
N PHE A 167 0.25 -11.83 16.13
CA PHE A 167 -0.12 -10.43 16.00
C PHE A 167 0.02 -9.87 14.57
N ILE A 168 0.74 -10.54 13.68
CA ILE A 168 0.87 -10.14 12.27
C ILE A 168 -0.51 -10.11 11.59
N ILE A 169 -1.37 -11.07 11.91
CA ILE A 169 -2.77 -11.09 11.44
C ILE A 169 -3.70 -10.82 12.61
N ARG A 170 -4.02 -9.55 12.84
CA ARG A 170 -4.96 -9.16 13.90
C ARG A 170 -6.42 -9.39 13.51
N ARG A 171 -6.72 -9.28 12.21
CA ARG A 171 -8.07 -9.48 11.65
C ARG A 171 -7.98 -9.86 10.18
N LEU A 172 -8.86 -10.74 9.77
CA LEU A 172 -9.12 -11.04 8.36
C LEU A 172 -10.59 -10.71 8.09
N PRO A 173 -10.89 -9.77 7.19
CA PRO A 173 -12.27 -9.36 6.97
C PRO A 173 -13.06 -10.46 6.27
N VAL A 174 -14.10 -10.93 6.94
CA VAL A 174 -15.11 -11.84 6.40
C VAL A 174 -16.39 -11.04 6.15
N ARG A 175 -16.94 -11.12 4.95
CA ARG A 175 -18.16 -10.40 4.56
C ARG A 175 -19.25 -11.39 4.18
N MET A 176 -20.37 -11.34 4.90
CA MET A 176 -21.55 -12.17 4.64
C MET A 176 -22.46 -11.53 3.57
N THR A 177 -21.85 -10.97 2.51
CA THR A 177 -22.53 -10.30 1.40
C THR A 177 -21.91 -10.71 0.08
N PHE A 178 -22.66 -10.60 -1.02
CA PHE A 178 -22.17 -10.81 -2.38
C PHE A 178 -21.59 -9.49 -2.93
N ASP A 179 -20.45 -9.05 -2.36
CA ASP A 179 -19.76 -7.82 -2.76
C ASP A 179 -18.26 -8.09 -2.95
N ASN A 180 -17.78 -7.94 -4.17
CA ASN A 180 -16.38 -8.14 -4.56
C ASN A 180 -15.53 -6.87 -4.44
N ASN A 181 -16.11 -5.74 -4.06
CA ASN A 181 -15.31 -4.54 -3.84
C ASN A 181 -14.38 -4.76 -2.62
N TYR A 182 -13.06 -4.79 -2.88
CA TYR A 182 -12.08 -5.05 -1.82
C TYR A 182 -12.06 -3.96 -0.75
N PHE A 183 -12.24 -2.71 -1.15
CA PHE A 183 -12.24 -1.56 -0.24
C PHE A 183 -13.67 -1.17 0.17
N ASN A 184 -13.83 -0.72 1.41
CA ASN A 184 -15.07 -0.09 1.88
C ASN A 184 -15.04 1.45 1.71
N ALA A 185 -14.12 1.95 0.88
CA ALA A 185 -13.94 3.37 0.65
C ALA A 185 -15.02 3.90 -0.33
N LEU A 186 -15.53 5.09 -0.05
CA LEU A 186 -16.49 5.79 -0.89
C LEU A 186 -15.89 6.21 -2.24
N PHE A 187 -14.60 6.52 -2.23
CA PHE A 187 -13.85 6.95 -3.41
C PHE A 187 -12.69 5.99 -3.65
N GLN A 188 -12.56 5.54 -4.89
CA GLN A 188 -11.42 4.72 -5.32
C GLN A 188 -11.19 4.87 -6.81
N GLY A 189 -9.97 4.61 -7.25
CA GLY A 189 -9.59 4.66 -8.65
C GLY A 189 -8.07 4.61 -8.84
N ILE A 190 -7.67 4.65 -10.10
CA ILE A 190 -6.28 4.77 -10.52
C ILE A 190 -6.14 6.07 -11.33
N PRO A 191 -5.09 6.87 -11.10
CA PRO A 191 -4.87 8.10 -11.86
C PRO A 191 -4.76 7.80 -13.36
N ILE A 192 -5.47 8.54 -14.20
CA ILE A 192 -5.41 8.40 -15.66
C ILE A 192 -4.04 8.87 -16.16
N GLY A 193 -3.26 7.95 -16.75
CA GLY A 193 -1.86 8.18 -17.14
C GLY A 193 -0.84 7.86 -16.04
N GLY A 194 -1.28 7.22 -14.96
CA GLY A 194 -0.44 6.66 -13.90
C GLY A 194 -0.07 7.62 -12.78
N TYR A 195 0.41 7.08 -11.67
CA TYR A 195 0.80 7.86 -10.50
C TYR A 195 2.01 8.77 -10.74
N THR A 196 2.92 8.39 -11.63
CA THR A 196 4.07 9.25 -11.96
C THR A 196 3.60 10.60 -12.48
N LYS A 197 2.53 10.62 -13.29
CA LYS A 197 1.93 11.85 -13.80
C LYS A 197 1.32 12.70 -12.67
N LEU A 198 0.64 12.08 -11.72
CA LEU A 198 0.15 12.78 -10.52
C LEU A 198 1.29 13.45 -9.76
N VAL A 199 2.39 12.70 -9.51
CA VAL A 199 3.55 13.23 -8.77
C VAL A 199 4.23 14.37 -9.55
N GLN A 200 4.36 14.25 -10.88
CA GLN A 200 4.89 15.31 -11.72
C GLN A 200 4.04 16.59 -11.62
N ASN A 201 2.72 16.46 -11.67
CA ASN A 201 1.81 17.62 -11.57
C ASN A 201 1.87 18.26 -10.16
N LEU A 202 2.04 17.45 -9.11
CA LEU A 202 2.27 17.97 -7.74
C LEU A 202 3.58 18.74 -7.62
N LEU A 203 4.63 18.29 -8.30
CA LEU A 203 5.97 18.87 -8.27
C LEU A 203 6.18 20.01 -9.30
N GLU A 204 5.16 20.36 -10.09
CA GLU A 204 5.27 21.45 -11.06
C GLU A 204 5.69 22.76 -10.39
N GLY A 205 6.78 23.35 -10.88
CA GLY A 205 7.39 24.56 -10.31
C GLY A 205 8.41 24.32 -9.20
N ALA A 206 8.62 23.09 -8.74
CA ALA A 206 9.72 22.74 -7.84
C ALA A 206 11.02 22.50 -8.60
N GLU A 207 12.15 22.82 -7.98
CA GLU A 207 13.44 22.34 -8.46
C GLU A 207 13.69 20.92 -7.97
N ILE A 208 14.17 20.02 -8.87
CA ILE A 208 14.26 18.59 -8.60
C ILE A 208 15.63 18.06 -9.03
N TYR A 209 16.35 17.44 -8.10
CA TYR A 209 17.60 16.72 -8.38
C TYR A 209 17.37 15.22 -8.22
N LEU A 210 17.32 14.51 -9.35
CA LEU A 210 17.27 13.04 -9.39
C LEU A 210 18.69 12.46 -9.37
N ASN A 211 18.81 11.13 -9.17
CA ASN A 211 20.07 10.41 -9.01
C ASN A 211 20.96 11.04 -7.91
N THR A 212 20.34 11.64 -6.90
CA THR A 212 21.01 12.36 -5.81
C THR A 212 20.72 11.68 -4.49
N ASP A 213 21.69 10.94 -3.96
CA ASP A 213 21.57 10.31 -2.64
C ASP A 213 21.86 11.34 -1.55
N TYR A 214 20.83 11.72 -0.80
CA TYR A 214 20.95 12.67 0.28
C TYR A 214 21.92 12.21 1.38
N LEU A 215 21.90 10.92 1.75
CA LEU A 215 22.74 10.43 2.84
C LEU A 215 24.22 10.45 2.50
N GLN A 216 24.57 10.35 1.21
CA GLN A 216 25.95 10.48 0.71
C GLN A 216 26.41 11.93 0.57
N ASN A 217 25.47 12.88 0.40
CA ASN A 217 25.75 14.30 0.13
C ASN A 217 25.14 15.21 1.20
N LYS A 218 24.95 14.70 2.41
CA LYS A 218 24.15 15.32 3.47
C LYS A 218 24.61 16.72 3.84
N GLU A 219 25.92 16.94 3.98
CA GLU A 219 26.47 18.23 4.37
C GLU A 219 26.24 19.29 3.30
N ASP A 220 26.58 18.98 2.05
CA ASP A 220 26.42 19.91 0.92
C ASP A 220 24.96 20.27 0.70
N LEU A 221 24.08 19.28 0.74
CA LEU A 221 22.64 19.47 0.52
C LEU A 221 21.99 20.26 1.68
N ASN A 222 22.39 20.03 2.92
CA ASN A 222 21.88 20.78 4.06
C ASN A 222 22.21 22.28 3.97
N ASN A 223 23.33 22.65 3.37
CA ASN A 223 23.71 24.04 3.18
C ASN A 223 22.84 24.79 2.15
N LEU A 224 22.00 24.06 1.39
CA LEU A 224 21.13 24.66 0.37
C LEU A 224 19.77 25.09 0.90
N ALA A 225 19.39 24.73 2.14
CA ALA A 225 18.04 25.03 2.64
C ALA A 225 18.03 25.28 4.15
N ASP A 226 17.02 26.05 4.61
CA ASP A 226 16.80 26.33 6.03
C ASP A 226 16.32 25.10 6.80
N GLN A 227 15.52 24.25 6.17
CA GLN A 227 14.92 23.08 6.80
C GLN A 227 14.94 21.84 5.87
N VAL A 228 15.13 20.66 6.47
CA VAL A 228 15.13 19.38 5.76
C VAL A 228 13.90 18.58 6.14
N VAL A 229 13.18 18.10 5.12
CA VAL A 229 12.07 17.15 5.24
C VAL A 229 12.53 15.81 4.69
N TYR A 230 12.87 14.88 5.58
CA TYR A 230 13.36 13.56 5.18
C TYR A 230 12.25 12.53 5.17
N THR A 231 12.00 11.92 4.01
CA THR A 231 10.94 10.89 3.81
C THR A 231 11.48 9.48 3.62
N GLY A 232 12.79 9.30 3.79
CA GLY A 232 13.42 7.98 3.71
C GLY A 232 13.32 7.18 5.02
N PRO A 233 13.94 5.99 5.09
CA PRO A 233 13.99 5.18 6.29
C PRO A 233 14.68 5.90 7.45
N ILE A 234 14.00 5.97 8.60
CA ILE A 234 14.50 6.75 9.75
C ILE A 234 15.78 6.14 10.34
N ASP A 235 15.91 4.84 10.33
CA ASP A 235 17.11 4.12 10.77
C ASP A 235 18.32 4.44 9.89
N ALA A 236 18.14 4.51 8.57
CA ALA A 236 19.19 4.95 7.64
C ALA A 236 19.62 6.40 7.90
N TYR A 237 18.68 7.32 8.22
CA TYR A 237 19.00 8.70 8.57
C TYR A 237 19.95 8.79 9.77
N PHE A 238 19.80 7.88 10.73
CA PHE A 238 20.67 7.77 11.91
C PHE A 238 21.80 6.74 11.77
N HIS A 239 22.15 6.35 10.52
CA HIS A 239 23.24 5.41 10.23
C HIS A 239 23.08 4.06 10.95
N TYR A 240 21.84 3.59 11.13
CA TYR A 240 21.51 2.31 11.79
C TYR A 240 22.10 2.15 13.20
N ARG A 241 22.44 3.24 13.88
CA ARG A 241 23.11 3.20 15.20
C ARG A 241 22.29 2.53 16.31
N LEU A 242 20.98 2.36 16.12
CA LEU A 242 20.08 1.65 17.03
C LEU A 242 19.58 0.32 16.44
N GLY A 243 20.18 -0.14 15.35
CA GLY A 243 19.74 -1.31 14.58
C GLY A 243 18.86 -0.95 13.41
N TYR A 244 18.43 -2.00 12.70
CA TYR A 244 17.52 -1.90 11.56
C TYR A 244 16.06 -1.97 12.05
N LEU A 245 15.18 -1.22 11.41
CA LEU A 245 13.73 -1.38 11.56
C LEU A 245 13.25 -2.43 10.55
N GLU A 246 12.57 -3.46 11.05
CA GLU A 246 11.95 -4.52 10.25
C GLU A 246 10.50 -4.16 9.86
#